data_b3edd31aea4fc08a94bfbc6584068781
#
_entry.id   b3edd31aea4fc08a94bfbc6584068781
#
_cell.length_a   1.000
_cell.length_b   1.000
_cell.length_c   1.000
_cell.angle_alpha   90.00
_cell.angle_beta   90.00
_cell.angle_gamma   90.00
#
_symmetry.space_group_name_H-M   'P 1'
#
loop_
_entity.id
_entity.type
_entity.pdbx_description
1 polymer ?
#
loop_
_entity_poly.entity_id
_entity_poly.type
_entity_poly.pdbx_seq_one_letter_code
_entity_poly.pdbx_strand_id
1 'polypeptide(L)'
;FTLEDYRRRYAQYKSDRHLQAAHHAAPWIVTWDDHEVANDYAADRDERLDARFRQRRAAAYQAFYEHMPIRIIARAGDYANARVYQRYDWGRLARIHVLDSRQYRSVQACTPSHRGGSSSVWRRSCAALNDPGRSLLGAAQEDWLSGRLAASTRAGVKWQLLGQQVPLAPMSLPG
;
A
#
# COMPACT_ATOMS: atom_id res chain seq x y z
N PHE A 1 -12.94 14.96 1.74
CA PHE A 1 -12.84 13.90 2.77
C PHE A 1 -11.90 14.36 3.87
N THR A 2 -12.41 14.37 5.09
CA THR A 2 -11.73 14.77 6.31
C THR A 2 -11.32 13.54 7.14
N LEU A 3 -10.54 13.72 8.20
CA LEU A 3 -10.24 12.66 9.16
C LEU A 3 -11.52 12.05 9.75
N GLU A 4 -12.51 12.90 10.06
CA GLU A 4 -13.77 12.45 10.63
C GLU A 4 -14.60 11.60 9.65
N ASP A 5 -14.54 11.89 8.34
CA ASP A 5 -15.19 11.05 7.32
C ASP A 5 -14.61 9.64 7.29
N TYR A 6 -13.27 9.52 7.37
CA TYR A 6 -12.60 8.22 7.45
C TYR A 6 -12.90 7.48 8.76
N ARG A 7 -12.84 8.15 9.90
CA ARG A 7 -13.18 7.56 11.21
C ARG A 7 -14.60 7.01 11.24
N ARG A 8 -15.56 7.77 10.69
CA ARG A 8 -16.96 7.36 10.60
C ARG A 8 -17.12 6.10 9.73
N ARG A 9 -16.36 6.00 8.65
CA ARG A 9 -16.38 4.83 7.79
C ARG A 9 -15.80 3.60 8.53
N TYR A 10 -14.70 3.75 9.23
CA TYR A 10 -14.16 2.66 10.07
C TYR A 10 -15.13 2.26 11.16
N ALA A 11 -15.74 3.20 11.88
CA ALA A 11 -16.71 2.91 12.91
C ALA A 11 -17.90 2.11 12.38
N GLN A 12 -18.39 2.45 11.19
CA GLN A 12 -19.47 1.73 10.51
C GLN A 12 -19.12 0.25 10.29
N TYR A 13 -17.95 -0.05 9.72
CA TYR A 13 -17.55 -1.44 9.49
C TYR A 13 -17.13 -2.16 10.77
N LYS A 14 -16.46 -1.48 11.70
CA LYS A 14 -16.05 -2.07 12.99
C LYS A 14 -17.23 -2.34 13.93
N SER A 15 -18.41 -1.81 13.66
CA SER A 15 -19.63 -2.18 14.40
C SER A 15 -20.22 -3.53 13.96
N ASP A 16 -19.75 -4.14 12.87
CA ASP A 16 -20.18 -5.47 12.45
C ASP A 16 -19.69 -6.55 13.45
N ARG A 17 -20.64 -7.30 14.02
CA ARG A 17 -20.35 -8.32 15.06
C ARG A 17 -19.48 -9.47 14.56
N HIS A 18 -19.57 -9.82 13.29
CA HIS A 18 -18.77 -10.91 12.73
C HIS A 18 -17.33 -10.46 12.47
N LEU A 19 -17.15 -9.22 12.00
CA LEU A 19 -15.82 -8.63 11.89
C LEU A 19 -15.14 -8.49 13.26
N GLN A 20 -15.89 -8.06 14.30
CA GLN A 20 -15.37 -8.01 15.68
C GLN A 20 -14.96 -9.40 16.15
N ALA A 21 -15.78 -10.42 15.93
CA ALA A 21 -15.45 -11.80 16.28
C ALA A 21 -14.19 -12.30 15.55
N ALA A 22 -14.02 -11.98 14.28
CA ALA A 22 -12.84 -12.34 13.50
C ALA A 22 -11.58 -11.64 14.02
N HIS A 23 -11.65 -10.35 14.37
CA HIS A 23 -10.54 -9.63 15.01
C HIS A 23 -10.18 -10.17 16.39
N HIS A 24 -11.18 -10.67 17.14
CA HIS A 24 -10.97 -11.27 18.45
C HIS A 24 -10.33 -12.67 18.37
N ALA A 25 -10.65 -13.43 17.31
CA ALA A 25 -10.24 -14.83 17.18
C ALA A 25 -8.77 -15.03 16.81
N ALA A 26 -8.13 -14.07 16.15
CA ALA A 26 -6.77 -14.21 15.64
C ALA A 26 -6.06 -12.84 15.49
N PRO A 27 -4.71 -12.81 15.59
CA PRO A 27 -3.95 -11.63 15.23
C PRO A 27 -4.03 -11.38 13.72
N TRP A 28 -4.05 -10.11 13.33
CA TRP A 28 -4.13 -9.68 11.94
C TRP A 28 -2.82 -9.02 11.50
N ILE A 29 -2.37 -9.36 10.29
CA ILE A 29 -1.31 -8.66 9.57
C ILE A 29 -1.99 -7.94 8.42
N VAL A 30 -1.95 -6.63 8.42
CA VAL A 30 -2.70 -5.78 7.50
C VAL A 30 -1.81 -4.76 6.82
N THR A 31 -2.24 -4.31 5.65
CA THR A 31 -1.71 -3.15 4.95
C THR A 31 -2.88 -2.39 4.31
N TRP A 32 -2.66 -1.15 3.92
CA TRP A 32 -3.64 -0.42 3.11
C TRP A 32 -3.46 -0.72 1.62
N ASP A 33 -4.52 -0.53 0.86
CA ASP A 33 -4.47 -0.38 -0.58
C ASP A 33 -4.97 1.04 -0.95
N ASP A 34 -5.62 1.20 -2.07
CA ASP A 34 -6.14 2.50 -2.53
C ASP A 34 -7.46 2.86 -1.87
N HIS A 35 -8.36 1.91 -1.67
CA HIS A 35 -9.69 2.17 -1.13
C HIS A 35 -9.70 2.58 0.35
N GLU A 36 -8.64 2.33 1.08
CA GLU A 36 -8.45 2.91 2.42
C GLU A 36 -8.18 4.41 2.36
N VAL A 37 -7.81 4.95 1.19
CA VAL A 37 -7.41 6.35 0.99
C VAL A 37 -8.21 7.03 -0.12
N ALA A 38 -7.93 6.68 -1.37
CA ALA A 38 -8.62 7.17 -2.56
C ALA A 38 -8.36 6.23 -3.73
N ASN A 39 -9.42 5.93 -4.48
CA ASN A 39 -9.32 5.02 -5.61
C ASN A 39 -8.09 5.31 -6.47
N ASP A 40 -7.33 4.26 -6.70
CA ASP A 40 -6.18 4.17 -7.60
C ASP A 40 -5.12 5.29 -7.45
N TYR A 41 -4.92 5.78 -6.22
CA TYR A 41 -3.89 6.78 -5.97
C TYR A 41 -2.47 6.18 -6.12
N ALA A 42 -1.54 7.05 -6.46
CA ALA A 42 -0.12 6.75 -6.52
C ALA A 42 0.69 7.89 -5.90
N ALA A 43 1.50 7.57 -4.90
CA ALA A 43 2.28 8.56 -4.16
C ALA A 43 1.41 9.72 -3.63
N ASP A 44 1.69 10.94 -4.05
CA ASP A 44 0.97 12.15 -3.67
C ASP A 44 -0.14 12.55 -4.65
N ARG A 45 -0.63 11.60 -5.47
CA ARG A 45 -1.51 11.89 -6.59
C ARG A 45 -2.73 10.98 -6.58
N ASP A 46 -3.94 11.55 -6.55
CA ASP A 46 -5.20 10.84 -6.73
C ASP A 46 -5.71 10.94 -8.17
N GLU A 47 -6.81 10.25 -8.48
CA GLU A 47 -7.44 10.29 -9.80
C GLU A 47 -7.93 11.68 -10.21
N ARG A 48 -8.30 12.53 -9.25
CA ARG A 48 -8.87 13.86 -9.49
C ARG A 48 -7.81 14.95 -9.55
N LEU A 49 -6.54 14.61 -9.31
CA LEU A 49 -5.44 15.57 -9.22
C LEU A 49 -5.69 16.69 -8.21
N ASP A 50 -6.37 16.36 -7.09
CA ASP A 50 -6.65 17.34 -6.03
C ASP A 50 -5.35 17.79 -5.37
N ALA A 51 -5.05 19.08 -5.42
CA ALA A 51 -3.85 19.65 -4.81
C ALA A 51 -3.78 19.41 -3.29
N ARG A 52 -4.90 19.14 -2.64
CA ARG A 52 -4.98 18.80 -1.21
C ARG A 52 -4.89 17.31 -0.92
N PHE A 53 -4.64 16.48 -1.94
CA PHE A 53 -4.64 15.02 -1.77
C PHE A 53 -3.69 14.54 -0.68
N ARG A 54 -2.52 15.16 -0.53
CA ARG A 54 -1.57 14.81 0.54
C ARG A 54 -2.16 14.98 1.95
N GLN A 55 -2.99 16.00 2.16
CA GLN A 55 -3.70 16.19 3.44
C GLN A 55 -4.76 15.12 3.64
N ARG A 56 -5.52 14.80 2.59
CA ARG A 56 -6.49 13.70 2.59
C ARG A 56 -5.81 12.36 2.91
N ARG A 57 -4.68 12.07 2.27
CA ARG A 57 -3.89 10.85 2.52
C ARG A 57 -3.43 10.76 3.98
N ALA A 58 -2.94 11.84 4.56
CA ALA A 58 -2.55 11.88 5.97
C ALA A 58 -3.73 11.57 6.91
N ALA A 59 -4.91 12.13 6.63
CA ALA A 59 -6.12 11.84 7.39
C ALA A 59 -6.55 10.37 7.27
N ALA A 60 -6.47 9.80 6.07
CA ALA A 60 -6.77 8.38 5.83
C ALA A 60 -5.80 7.45 6.58
N TYR A 61 -4.49 7.73 6.53
CA TYR A 61 -3.46 6.95 7.24
C TYR A 61 -3.62 7.04 8.76
N GLN A 62 -3.97 8.22 9.27
CA GLN A 62 -4.29 8.37 10.69
C GLN A 62 -5.50 7.52 11.09
N ALA A 63 -6.58 7.59 10.35
CA ALA A 63 -7.77 6.78 10.62
C ALA A 63 -7.47 5.28 10.54
N PHE A 64 -6.67 4.85 9.56
CA PHE A 64 -6.22 3.46 9.47
C PHE A 64 -5.45 3.03 10.72
N TYR A 65 -4.49 3.83 11.15
CA TYR A 65 -3.72 3.57 12.37
C TYR A 65 -4.60 3.47 13.63
N GLU A 66 -5.58 4.34 13.75
CA GLU A 66 -6.48 4.39 14.91
C GLU A 66 -7.41 3.17 15.01
N HIS A 67 -7.72 2.53 13.87
CA HIS A 67 -8.75 1.48 13.80
C HIS A 67 -8.22 0.09 13.45
N MET A 68 -6.99 -0.03 12.99
CA MET A 68 -6.40 -1.32 12.60
C MET A 68 -5.31 -1.75 13.58
N PRO A 69 -5.18 -3.07 13.87
CA PRO A 69 -4.22 -3.59 14.85
C PRO A 69 -2.79 -3.61 14.27
N ILE A 70 -2.24 -2.43 14.02
CA ILE A 70 -0.96 -2.25 13.34
C ILE A 70 -0.01 -1.38 14.15
N ARG A 71 1.29 -1.69 14.04
CA ARG A 71 2.36 -0.81 14.50
C ARG A 71 2.90 -0.03 13.30
N ILE A 72 2.55 1.23 13.20
CA ILE A 72 3.07 2.13 12.17
C ILE A 72 4.30 2.86 12.70
N ILE A 73 5.32 2.99 11.85
CA ILE A 73 6.46 3.85 12.11
C ILE A 73 6.09 5.24 11.60
N ALA A 74 5.54 6.05 12.50
CA ALA A 74 5.26 7.46 12.26
C ALA A 74 5.80 8.29 13.42
N ARG A 75 6.24 9.52 13.13
CA ARG A 75 6.36 10.53 14.20
C ARG A 75 4.96 10.93 14.64
N ALA A 76 4.79 11.22 15.92
CA ALA A 76 3.51 11.71 16.41
C ALA A 76 3.03 12.91 15.58
N GLY A 77 1.85 12.78 14.98
CA GLY A 77 1.24 13.82 14.13
C GLY A 77 1.69 13.83 12.65
N ASP A 78 2.72 13.07 12.27
CA ASP A 78 3.18 13.02 10.86
C ASP A 78 2.70 11.76 10.15
N TYR A 79 1.39 11.61 10.03
CA TYR A 79 0.79 10.46 9.34
C TYR A 79 1.00 10.50 7.82
N ALA A 80 1.27 11.67 7.23
CA ALA A 80 1.54 11.77 5.79
C ALA A 80 2.75 10.95 5.35
N ASN A 81 3.69 10.71 6.27
CA ASN A 81 4.91 9.94 6.04
C ASN A 81 4.93 8.62 6.85
N ALA A 82 3.76 8.14 7.28
CA ALA A 82 3.65 6.89 8.00
C ALA A 82 4.12 5.71 7.14
N ARG A 83 4.98 4.86 7.69
CA ARG A 83 5.51 3.69 6.99
C ARG A 83 4.78 2.43 7.45
N VAL A 84 4.06 1.78 6.54
CA VAL A 84 3.32 0.53 6.80
C VAL A 84 4.12 -0.70 6.42
N TYR A 85 5.00 -0.62 5.42
CA TYR A 85 5.76 -1.79 5.03
C TYR A 85 6.70 -2.25 6.15
N GLN A 86 6.63 -3.53 6.48
CA GLN A 86 7.37 -4.12 7.59
C GLN A 86 7.50 -5.65 7.45
N ARG A 87 8.29 -6.26 8.34
CA ARG A 87 8.49 -7.70 8.40
C ARG A 87 7.96 -8.24 9.71
N TYR A 88 7.29 -9.40 9.62
CA TYR A 88 6.91 -10.21 10.77
C TYR A 88 7.62 -11.56 10.70
N ASP A 89 8.12 -12.03 11.83
CA ASP A 89 8.83 -13.28 11.95
C ASP A 89 7.95 -14.31 12.65
N TRP A 90 7.76 -15.46 12.00
CA TRP A 90 7.07 -16.61 12.57
C TRP A 90 8.11 -17.71 12.88
N GLY A 91 8.88 -17.50 13.94
CA GLY A 91 9.99 -18.36 14.33
C GLY A 91 10.99 -18.55 13.17
N ARG A 92 11.39 -19.80 12.94
CA ARG A 92 12.24 -20.19 11.80
C ARG A 92 11.43 -20.69 10.60
N LEU A 93 10.11 -20.78 10.74
CA LEU A 93 9.24 -21.32 9.70
C LEU A 93 9.02 -20.32 8.58
N ALA A 94 8.62 -19.10 8.91
CA ALA A 94 8.23 -18.12 7.92
C ALA A 94 8.64 -16.69 8.29
N ARG A 95 8.85 -15.88 7.26
CA ARG A 95 8.91 -14.40 7.34
C ARG A 95 7.89 -13.82 6.39
N ILE A 96 7.11 -12.89 6.91
CA ILE A 96 6.07 -12.20 6.17
C ILE A 96 6.55 -10.78 5.95
N HIS A 97 6.74 -10.42 4.69
CA HIS A 97 7.11 -9.07 4.27
C HIS A 97 5.86 -8.39 3.76
N VAL A 98 5.33 -7.45 4.53
CA VAL A 98 4.19 -6.61 4.12
C VAL A 98 4.71 -5.43 3.35
N LEU A 99 4.15 -5.17 2.17
CA LEU A 99 4.59 -4.14 1.25
C LEU A 99 3.58 -2.99 1.18
N ASP A 100 4.05 -1.87 0.69
CA ASP A 100 3.25 -0.69 0.35
C ASP A 100 3.48 -0.34 -1.12
N SER A 101 2.57 -0.75 -1.98
CA SER A 101 2.63 -0.50 -3.41
C SER A 101 1.87 0.78 -3.83
N ARG A 102 1.45 1.61 -2.86
CA ARG A 102 0.69 2.83 -3.15
C ARG A 102 1.46 4.11 -2.81
N GLN A 103 2.05 4.19 -1.62
CA GLN A 103 2.67 5.44 -1.15
C GLN A 103 3.95 5.81 -1.90
N TYR A 104 4.71 4.82 -2.34
CA TYR A 104 6.06 5.03 -2.89
C TYR A 104 6.17 4.79 -4.39
N ARG A 105 5.08 4.35 -5.02
CA ARG A 105 5.09 4.00 -6.43
C ARG A 105 5.22 5.21 -7.35
N SER A 106 5.82 5.01 -8.51
CA SER A 106 5.71 5.96 -9.61
C SER A 106 4.25 6.14 -10.01
N VAL A 107 3.86 7.36 -10.34
CA VAL A 107 2.50 7.63 -10.88
C VAL A 107 2.25 6.78 -12.11
N GLN A 108 1.00 6.42 -12.38
CA GLN A 108 0.65 5.56 -13.50
C GLN A 108 1.16 6.12 -14.84
N ALA A 109 1.61 5.24 -15.74
CA ALA A 109 2.19 5.64 -17.00
C ALA A 109 1.12 6.12 -17.99
N CYS A 110 1.45 7.16 -18.76
CA CYS A 110 0.64 7.66 -19.87
C CYS A 110 -0.83 7.98 -19.50
N THR A 111 -1.06 8.44 -18.29
CA THR A 111 -2.38 8.93 -17.89
C THR A 111 -2.73 10.21 -18.65
N PRO A 112 -4.01 10.47 -18.98
CA PRO A 112 -4.44 11.75 -19.51
C PRO A 112 -4.05 12.90 -18.59
N SER A 113 -3.77 14.08 -19.17
CA SER A 113 -3.30 15.25 -18.39
C SER A 113 -4.34 15.79 -17.38
N HIS A 114 -5.61 15.47 -17.59
CA HIS A 114 -6.72 15.96 -16.76
C HIS A 114 -7.16 14.98 -15.65
N ARG A 115 -6.54 13.78 -15.57
CA ARG A 115 -6.84 12.82 -14.50
C ARG A 115 -5.59 12.01 -14.12
N GLY A 116 -5.57 11.54 -12.87
CA GLY A 116 -4.66 10.50 -12.39
C GLY A 116 -5.28 9.11 -12.51
N GLY A 117 -4.67 8.15 -11.81
CA GLY A 117 -5.14 6.77 -11.78
C GLY A 117 -4.74 5.96 -13.02
N SER A 118 -5.13 4.70 -13.03
CA SER A 118 -4.84 3.78 -14.13
C SER A 118 -5.70 4.07 -15.36
N SER A 119 -5.14 3.77 -16.51
CA SER A 119 -5.88 3.75 -17.78
C SER A 119 -5.33 2.63 -18.67
N SER A 120 -6.18 2.10 -19.53
CA SER A 120 -5.73 1.20 -20.58
C SER A 120 -4.90 1.99 -21.58
N VAL A 121 -3.69 1.53 -21.84
CA VAL A 121 -2.77 2.18 -22.77
C VAL A 121 -2.20 1.16 -23.74
N TRP A 122 -2.03 1.58 -24.99
CA TRP A 122 -1.33 0.74 -25.95
C TRP A 122 0.16 0.73 -25.63
N ARG A 123 0.73 -0.45 -25.46
CA ARG A 123 2.15 -0.61 -25.12
C ARG A 123 3.07 0.12 -26.12
N ARG A 124 2.70 0.15 -27.40
CA ARG A 124 3.49 0.79 -28.45
C ARG A 124 3.48 2.32 -28.38
N SER A 125 2.46 2.91 -27.76
CA SER A 125 2.32 4.37 -27.65
C SER A 125 2.70 4.93 -26.26
N CYS A 126 3.14 4.08 -25.36
CA CYS A 126 3.49 4.48 -24.00
C CYS A 126 4.94 4.06 -23.66
N ALA A 127 5.91 4.86 -24.09
CA ALA A 127 7.33 4.62 -23.79
C ALA A 127 7.62 4.53 -22.29
N ALA A 128 6.87 5.27 -21.48
CA ALA A 128 7.02 5.27 -20.01
C ALA A 128 6.77 3.89 -19.34
N LEU A 129 6.13 2.93 -20.03
CA LEU A 129 5.99 1.56 -19.52
C LEU A 129 7.34 0.81 -19.47
N ASN A 130 8.30 1.22 -20.25
CA ASN A 130 9.62 0.61 -20.34
C ASN A 130 10.71 1.45 -19.65
N ASP A 131 10.34 2.52 -18.95
CA ASP A 131 11.28 3.37 -18.23
C ASP A 131 11.80 2.62 -16.98
N PRO A 132 13.10 2.28 -16.91
CA PRO A 132 13.68 1.56 -15.78
C PRO A 132 13.73 2.39 -14.48
N GLY A 133 13.54 3.69 -14.57
CA GLY A 133 13.43 4.57 -13.40
C GLY A 133 12.08 4.47 -12.68
N ARG A 134 11.11 3.75 -13.24
CA ARG A 134 9.80 3.56 -12.64
C ARG A 134 9.82 2.39 -11.65
N SER A 135 9.16 2.59 -10.53
CA SER A 135 9.07 1.60 -9.48
C SER A 135 7.64 1.48 -8.95
N LEU A 136 7.28 0.27 -8.51
CA LEU A 136 6.04 0.02 -7.79
C LEU A 136 6.21 0.25 -6.28
N LEU A 137 7.40 0.06 -5.75
CA LEU A 137 7.68 0.09 -4.31
C LEU A 137 8.54 1.29 -3.90
N GLY A 138 9.21 1.95 -4.85
CA GLY A 138 10.22 2.97 -4.58
C GLY A 138 11.55 2.37 -4.13
N ALA A 139 12.67 3.00 -4.48
CA ALA A 139 14.01 2.47 -4.27
C ALA A 139 14.29 2.07 -2.81
N ALA A 140 13.90 2.90 -1.85
CA ALA A 140 14.16 2.62 -0.43
C ALA A 140 13.45 1.34 0.07
N GLN A 141 12.22 1.07 -0.41
CA GLN A 141 11.50 -0.15 -0.05
C GLN A 141 12.05 -1.36 -0.80
N GLU A 142 12.48 -1.19 -2.05
CA GLU A 142 13.12 -2.25 -2.85
C GLU A 142 14.44 -2.70 -2.20
N ASP A 143 15.29 -1.76 -1.79
CA ASP A 143 16.54 -2.05 -1.07
C ASP A 143 16.26 -2.75 0.26
N TRP A 144 15.28 -2.26 1.01
CA TRP A 144 14.86 -2.89 2.27
C TRP A 144 14.38 -4.33 2.03
N LEU A 145 13.51 -4.56 1.05
CA LEU A 145 12.98 -5.88 0.73
C LEU A 145 14.09 -6.84 0.31
N SER A 146 14.93 -6.43 -0.62
CA SER A 146 16.07 -7.22 -1.10
C SER A 146 16.99 -7.64 0.05
N GLY A 147 17.38 -6.70 0.91
CA GLY A 147 18.21 -6.99 2.08
C GLY A 147 17.53 -7.95 3.07
N ARG A 148 16.20 -7.83 3.26
CA ARG A 148 15.43 -8.70 4.16
C ARG A 148 15.26 -10.11 3.61
N LEU A 149 15.00 -10.24 2.31
CA LEU A 149 14.92 -11.55 1.64
C LEU A 149 16.28 -12.28 1.73
N ALA A 150 17.36 -11.61 1.39
CA ALA A 150 18.70 -12.17 1.50
C ALA A 150 19.06 -12.60 2.95
N ALA A 151 18.73 -11.77 3.94
CA ALA A 151 18.95 -12.12 5.34
C ALA A 151 18.09 -13.31 5.80
N SER A 152 16.87 -13.43 5.28
CA SER A 152 15.99 -14.57 5.56
C SER A 152 16.53 -15.86 5.00
N THR A 153 17.06 -15.83 3.78
CA THR A 153 17.70 -16.99 3.13
C THR A 153 18.93 -17.43 3.91
N ARG A 154 19.83 -16.49 4.28
CA ARG A 154 21.01 -16.82 5.10
C ARG A 154 20.66 -17.40 6.47
N ALA A 155 19.52 -17.00 7.05
CA ALA A 155 19.04 -17.52 8.33
C ALA A 155 18.33 -18.88 8.21
N GLY A 156 18.24 -19.47 7.02
CA GLY A 156 17.61 -20.77 6.77
C GLY A 156 16.10 -20.77 7.03
N VAL A 157 15.43 -19.63 6.87
CA VAL A 157 13.96 -19.53 7.00
C VAL A 157 13.31 -20.24 5.82
N LYS A 158 12.35 -21.12 6.08
CA LYS A 158 11.75 -21.98 5.05
C LYS A 158 10.86 -21.22 4.07
N TRP A 159 10.04 -20.30 4.58
CA TRP A 159 9.05 -19.59 3.78
C TRP A 159 9.26 -18.09 3.85
N GLN A 160 9.21 -17.45 2.69
CA GLN A 160 9.17 -16.00 2.58
C GLN A 160 7.87 -15.61 1.88
N LEU A 161 6.98 -14.97 2.62
CA LEU A 161 5.66 -14.55 2.16
C LEU A 161 5.68 -13.04 1.86
N LEU A 162 5.14 -12.65 0.72
CA LEU A 162 4.96 -11.25 0.34
C LEU A 162 3.47 -10.91 0.44
N GLY A 163 3.10 -10.07 1.42
CA GLY A 163 1.77 -9.47 1.52
C GLY A 163 1.75 -8.17 0.76
N GLN A 164 0.98 -8.11 -0.34
CA GLN A 164 0.94 -6.96 -1.22
C GLN A 164 -0.44 -6.75 -1.85
N GLN A 165 -0.66 -5.55 -2.38
CA GLN A 165 -1.97 -5.08 -2.80
C GLN A 165 -2.34 -5.46 -4.23
N VAL A 166 -1.36 -5.57 -5.12
CA VAL A 166 -1.60 -5.71 -6.57
C VAL A 166 -0.88 -6.93 -7.15
N PRO A 167 -1.38 -7.55 -8.22
CA PRO A 167 -0.67 -8.63 -8.91
C PRO A 167 0.72 -8.20 -9.39
N LEU A 168 1.72 -9.07 -9.23
CA LEU A 168 3.08 -8.83 -9.74
C LEU A 168 3.27 -9.26 -11.19
N ALA A 169 2.34 -10.05 -11.72
CA ALA A 169 2.40 -10.51 -13.10
C ALA A 169 1.96 -9.40 -14.07
N PRO A 170 2.59 -9.31 -15.25
CA PRO A 170 2.07 -8.47 -16.32
C PRO A 170 0.65 -8.90 -16.69
N MET A 171 -0.27 -7.94 -16.75
CA MET A 171 -1.63 -8.16 -17.21
C MET A 171 -1.83 -7.41 -18.52
N SER A 172 -2.36 -8.12 -19.54
CA SER A 172 -2.79 -7.52 -20.79
C SER A 172 -4.23 -7.92 -21.07
N LEU A 173 -5.00 -7.01 -21.61
CA LEU A 173 -6.28 -7.36 -22.19
C LEU A 173 -6.04 -8.08 -23.51
N PRO A 174 -6.79 -9.15 -23.83
CA PRO A 174 -6.76 -9.72 -25.17
C PRO A 174 -7.13 -8.61 -26.17
N GLY A 175 -6.35 -8.51 -27.23
CA GLY A 175 -6.57 -7.57 -28.34
C GLY A 175 -7.72 -8.00 -29.25
#